data_520cd6d9338ba6f8821534e595d31726
#
_entry.id   520cd6d9338ba6f8821534e595d31726
#
_cell.length_a   1.000
_cell.length_b   1.000
_cell.length_c   1.000
_cell.angle_alpha   90.00
_cell.angle_beta   90.00
_cell.angle_gamma   90.00
#
_symmetry.space_group_name_H-M   'P 1'
#
loop_
_entity.id
_entity.type
_entity.pdbx_description
1 polymer ?
#
loop_
_entity_poly.entity_id
_entity_poly.type
_entity_poly.pdbx_seq_one_letter_code
_entity_poly.pdbx_strand_id
1 'polypeptide(L)'
;MSFSTVKSAAMEGLAVEMVYVEADVSNGLPIFHMVGYLSSEVKEAAERVRSAVRNSGLEFPAKRVVINLSPATMRKRGASFDLPIAVSILTSLGVLQQNRRMKDCMIIGELGLDGQVRKVPGILSMVSEAKVQKVTSCIVPRENEKEAELVEGVRIIAVGSLRECISYLKDGDRTGGEQRYLGEKEADKIEDRGKVGEEVPDFADLYGQENVRRAAEIAVAGGHNLLMVGPPGSGKTMTAKCMAGILPPMNYEESMELTKLYSVMGMLDGKEPLISRRPFREVHHTATRAALIGGGIVPRPGEISLAHSGVLFTGGTTTISCGCKNGAMKAA
;
A
#
# COMPACT_ATOMS: atom_id res chain seq x y z
N MET A 1 29.68 -2.77 19.16
CA MET A 1 29.14 -4.06 18.65
C MET A 1 29.18 -3.97 17.14
N SER A 2 29.59 -4.99 16.42
CA SER A 2 29.68 -4.96 14.95
C SER A 2 28.39 -5.41 14.26
N PHE A 3 27.42 -5.92 15.02
CA PHE A 3 26.17 -6.54 14.52
C PHE A 3 24.91 -5.85 15.05
N SER A 4 23.92 -5.70 14.19
CA SER A 4 22.59 -5.18 14.55
C SER A 4 21.49 -5.82 13.72
N THR A 5 20.26 -5.78 14.22
CA THR A 5 19.07 -6.27 13.53
C THR A 5 17.94 -5.26 13.63
N VAL A 6 17.28 -4.97 12.51
CA VAL A 6 16.10 -4.10 12.40
C VAL A 6 14.98 -4.85 11.72
N LYS A 7 13.76 -4.72 12.23
CA LYS A 7 12.56 -5.30 11.60
C LYS A 7 12.06 -4.42 10.46
N SER A 8 11.69 -5.05 9.36
CA SER A 8 11.03 -4.45 8.22
C SER A 8 9.99 -5.42 7.64
N ALA A 9 9.40 -5.11 6.50
CA ALA A 9 8.46 -5.99 5.82
C ALA A 9 8.70 -5.99 4.31
N ALA A 10 8.42 -7.12 3.68
CA ALA A 10 8.43 -7.29 2.23
C ALA A 10 7.05 -7.70 1.75
N MET A 11 6.71 -7.33 0.52
CA MET A 11 5.46 -7.72 -0.13
C MET A 11 5.73 -8.64 -1.31
N GLU A 12 4.89 -9.67 -1.45
CA GLU A 12 4.79 -10.51 -2.64
C GLU A 12 3.31 -10.62 -3.05
N GLY A 13 2.95 -9.87 -4.10
CA GLY A 13 1.54 -9.65 -4.43
C GLY A 13 0.83 -8.87 -3.33
N LEU A 14 -0.16 -9.49 -2.68
CA LEU A 14 -0.88 -8.94 -1.52
C LEU A 14 -0.38 -9.48 -0.18
N ALA A 15 0.43 -10.53 -0.21
CA ALA A 15 1.00 -11.12 0.99
C ALA A 15 2.16 -10.26 1.51
N VAL A 16 2.25 -10.16 2.82
CA VAL A 16 3.33 -9.45 3.52
C VAL A 16 4.06 -10.43 4.41
N GLU A 17 5.38 -10.37 4.42
CA GLU A 17 6.23 -11.15 5.29
C GLU A 17 7.21 -10.25 6.04
N MET A 18 7.43 -10.54 7.32
CA MET A 18 8.42 -9.82 8.12
C MET A 18 9.83 -10.10 7.61
N VAL A 19 10.61 -9.05 7.50
CA VAL A 19 12.02 -9.10 7.09
C VAL A 19 12.92 -8.57 8.19
N TYR A 20 13.97 -9.31 8.49
CA TYR A 20 15.02 -8.87 9.41
C TYR A 20 16.18 -8.33 8.59
N VAL A 21 16.47 -7.06 8.77
CA VAL A 21 17.62 -6.36 8.17
C VAL A 21 18.76 -6.43 9.15
N GLU A 22 19.73 -7.26 8.84
CA GLU A 22 20.91 -7.52 9.68
C GLU A 22 22.10 -6.79 9.07
N ALA A 23 22.84 -6.05 9.89
CA ALA A 23 24.06 -5.36 9.48
C ALA A 23 25.24 -5.82 10.30
N ASP A 24 26.33 -6.20 9.63
CA ASP A 24 27.64 -6.41 10.21
C ASP A 24 28.63 -5.41 9.62
N VAL A 25 29.26 -4.61 10.50
CA VAL A 25 30.29 -3.64 10.11
C VAL A 25 31.61 -4.01 10.77
N SER A 26 32.55 -4.48 9.97
CA SER A 26 33.85 -4.98 10.41
C SER A 26 35.02 -4.22 9.76
N ASN A 27 36.20 -4.29 10.36
CA ASN A 27 37.39 -3.74 9.78
C ASN A 27 37.78 -4.56 8.53
N GLY A 28 38.22 -3.89 7.48
CA GLY A 28 38.60 -4.50 6.21
C GLY A 28 38.51 -3.55 5.04
N LEU A 29 38.60 -4.07 3.83
CA LEU A 29 38.43 -3.29 2.61
C LEU A 29 37.03 -2.65 2.58
N PRO A 30 36.90 -1.38 2.18
CA PRO A 30 35.61 -0.67 2.12
C PRO A 30 34.72 -1.28 1.05
N ILE A 31 33.96 -2.29 1.41
CA ILE A 31 33.02 -2.99 0.51
C ILE A 31 31.64 -2.93 1.16
N PHE A 32 30.60 -2.63 0.35
CA PHE A 32 29.20 -2.77 0.73
C PHE A 32 28.63 -4.02 0.04
N HIS A 33 28.37 -5.05 0.80
CA HIS A 33 27.87 -6.32 0.29
C HIS A 33 26.48 -6.61 0.80
N MET A 34 25.56 -7.00 -0.09
CA MET A 34 24.19 -7.34 0.25
C MET A 34 23.92 -8.82 -0.03
N VAL A 35 23.34 -9.50 0.96
CA VAL A 35 23.05 -10.93 0.96
C VAL A 35 21.52 -11.14 1.08
N GLY A 36 21.02 -12.17 0.42
CA GLY A 36 19.62 -12.54 0.40
C GLY A 36 19.08 -12.73 -1.02
N TYR A 37 17.81 -13.08 -1.14
CA TYR A 37 17.15 -13.16 -2.45
C TYR A 37 16.61 -11.78 -2.84
N LEU A 38 17.45 -10.97 -3.52
CA LEU A 38 17.26 -9.54 -3.76
C LEU A 38 17.01 -9.24 -5.23
N SER A 39 16.11 -8.30 -5.52
CA SER A 39 15.97 -7.68 -6.84
C SER A 39 17.12 -6.68 -7.10
N SER A 40 17.23 -6.18 -8.34
CA SER A 40 18.18 -5.13 -8.71
C SER A 40 17.99 -3.85 -7.91
N GLU A 41 16.74 -3.42 -7.73
CA GLU A 41 16.39 -2.19 -7.00
C GLU A 41 16.88 -2.24 -5.55
N VAL A 42 16.79 -3.43 -4.90
CA VAL A 42 17.28 -3.61 -3.52
C VAL A 42 18.81 -3.59 -3.49
N LYS A 43 19.50 -4.15 -4.50
CA LYS A 43 20.97 -4.11 -4.57
C LYS A 43 21.49 -2.70 -4.75
N GLU A 44 20.77 -1.85 -5.45
CA GLU A 44 21.09 -0.42 -5.65
C GLU A 44 20.93 0.41 -4.36
N ALA A 45 20.24 -0.11 -3.35
CA ALA A 45 20.08 0.53 -2.05
C ALA A 45 21.44 0.92 -1.42
N ALA A 46 22.51 0.18 -1.72
CA ALA A 46 23.86 0.46 -1.22
C ALA A 46 24.30 1.88 -1.54
N GLU A 47 24.09 2.36 -2.76
CA GLU A 47 24.49 3.70 -3.18
C GLU A 47 23.54 4.78 -2.64
N ARG A 48 22.21 4.49 -2.61
CA ARG A 48 21.23 5.42 -2.03
C ARG A 48 21.49 5.63 -0.53
N VAL A 49 21.67 4.56 0.22
CA VAL A 49 21.95 4.60 1.67
C VAL A 49 23.25 5.33 1.96
N ARG A 50 24.34 5.03 1.21
CA ARG A 50 25.64 5.69 1.39
C ARG A 50 25.51 7.21 1.21
N SER A 51 24.85 7.65 0.13
CA SER A 51 24.65 9.05 -0.17
C SER A 51 23.73 9.73 0.87
N ALA A 52 22.60 9.10 1.22
CA ALA A 52 21.66 9.60 2.20
C ALA A 52 22.31 9.81 3.59
N VAL A 53 23.11 8.86 4.05
CA VAL A 53 23.82 8.97 5.34
C VAL A 53 24.79 10.17 5.32
N ARG A 54 25.59 10.33 4.26
CA ARG A 54 26.53 11.45 4.13
C ARG A 54 25.79 12.79 4.06
N ASN A 55 24.77 12.90 3.24
CA ASN A 55 23.97 14.13 3.08
C ASN A 55 23.13 14.44 4.32
N SER A 56 22.91 13.47 5.20
CA SER A 56 22.34 13.68 6.53
C SER A 56 23.39 14.17 7.57
N GLY A 57 24.63 14.48 7.17
CA GLY A 57 25.69 15.00 8.05
C GLY A 57 26.31 13.93 8.95
N LEU A 58 26.25 12.66 8.54
CA LEU A 58 26.87 11.54 9.23
C LEU A 58 28.00 10.95 8.38
N GLU A 59 29.03 10.44 9.04
CA GLU A 59 30.11 9.77 8.34
C GLU A 59 29.69 8.35 7.96
N PHE A 60 29.83 7.99 6.68
CA PHE A 60 29.69 6.62 6.24
C PHE A 60 31.04 5.92 6.38
N PRO A 61 31.12 4.74 7.06
CA PRO A 61 32.39 4.14 7.42
C PRO A 61 33.18 3.63 6.20
N ALA A 62 34.48 3.90 6.18
CA ALA A 62 35.41 3.25 5.26
C ALA A 62 35.77 1.83 5.77
N LYS A 63 34.76 0.98 5.96
CA LYS A 63 34.82 -0.37 6.53
C LYS A 63 34.08 -1.36 5.62
N ARG A 64 34.25 -2.65 5.91
CA ARG A 64 33.44 -3.70 5.30
C ARG A 64 32.05 -3.69 5.91
N VAL A 65 31.03 -3.45 5.09
CA VAL A 65 29.62 -3.47 5.46
C VAL A 65 28.98 -4.68 4.77
N VAL A 66 28.36 -5.54 5.55
CA VAL A 66 27.56 -6.68 5.04
C VAL A 66 26.15 -6.52 5.56
N ILE A 67 25.17 -6.52 4.63
CA ILE A 67 23.74 -6.47 4.95
C ILE A 67 23.11 -7.78 4.52
N ASN A 68 22.38 -8.43 5.42
CA ASN A 68 21.57 -9.59 5.11
C ASN A 68 20.09 -9.28 5.31
N LEU A 69 19.27 -9.60 4.30
CA LEU A 69 17.81 -9.48 4.37
C LEU A 69 17.18 -10.87 4.52
N SER A 70 16.91 -11.25 5.76
CA SER A 70 16.36 -12.55 6.14
C SER A 70 14.81 -12.50 6.25
N PRO A 71 14.09 -13.57 5.88
CA PRO A 71 14.52 -14.85 5.36
C PRO A 71 14.90 -14.79 3.86
N ALA A 72 15.72 -15.73 3.38
CA ALA A 72 16.11 -15.80 1.97
C ALA A 72 15.07 -16.50 1.06
N THR A 73 13.98 -17.01 1.63
CA THR A 73 12.92 -17.74 0.93
C THR A 73 12.10 -16.86 0.00
N MET A 74 11.90 -15.58 0.38
CA MET A 74 11.10 -14.59 -0.35
C MET A 74 11.99 -13.60 -1.10
N ARG A 75 11.63 -13.24 -2.32
CA ARG A 75 12.32 -12.22 -3.10
C ARG A 75 11.97 -10.82 -2.61
N LYS A 76 12.97 -10.08 -2.10
CA LYS A 76 12.83 -8.69 -1.69
C LYS A 76 12.85 -7.79 -2.92
N ARG A 77 11.90 -6.86 -3.00
CA ARG A 77 11.70 -5.94 -4.13
C ARG A 77 11.47 -4.51 -3.65
N GLY A 78 11.75 -3.56 -4.53
CA GLY A 78 11.52 -2.13 -4.26
C GLY A 78 12.57 -1.52 -3.32
N ALA A 79 12.39 -0.23 -3.03
CA ALA A 79 13.32 0.58 -2.25
C ALA A 79 12.91 0.76 -0.77
N SER A 80 11.85 0.07 -0.30
CA SER A 80 11.32 0.19 1.07
C SER A 80 12.32 -0.19 2.16
N PHE A 81 13.40 -0.86 1.79
CA PHE A 81 14.45 -1.31 2.69
C PHE A 81 15.57 -0.29 2.92
N ASP A 82 15.61 0.83 2.19
CA ASP A 82 16.70 1.80 2.29
C ASP A 82 16.82 2.38 3.71
N LEU A 83 15.70 2.82 4.28
CA LEU A 83 15.66 3.38 5.65
C LEU A 83 16.07 2.33 6.71
N PRO A 84 15.51 1.12 6.76
CA PRO A 84 15.92 0.12 7.73
C PRO A 84 17.38 -0.34 7.53
N ILE A 85 17.92 -0.37 6.31
CA ILE A 85 19.35 -0.65 6.04
C ILE A 85 20.21 0.47 6.63
N ALA A 86 19.87 1.75 6.40
CA ALA A 86 20.59 2.87 6.98
C ALA A 86 20.61 2.80 8.52
N VAL A 87 19.44 2.56 9.13
CA VAL A 87 19.32 2.44 10.59
C VAL A 87 20.13 1.26 11.14
N SER A 88 20.10 0.10 10.45
CA SER A 88 20.89 -1.06 10.89
C SER A 88 22.39 -0.79 10.84
N ILE A 89 22.91 -0.14 9.78
CA ILE A 89 24.31 0.26 9.68
C ILE A 89 24.68 1.22 10.81
N LEU A 90 23.89 2.28 11.04
CA LEU A 90 24.16 3.26 12.09
C LEU A 90 24.13 2.64 13.49
N THR A 91 23.27 1.63 13.69
CA THR A 91 23.22 0.87 14.94
C THR A 91 24.45 0.00 15.12
N SER A 92 24.89 -0.69 14.07
CA SER A 92 26.11 -1.51 14.08
C SER A 92 27.36 -0.67 14.35
N LEU A 93 27.38 0.60 13.91
CA LEU A 93 28.44 1.58 14.17
C LEU A 93 28.40 2.17 15.59
N GLY A 94 27.35 1.91 16.37
CA GLY A 94 27.17 2.49 17.70
C GLY A 94 26.68 3.95 17.70
N VAL A 95 26.29 4.50 16.53
CA VAL A 95 25.65 5.83 16.41
C VAL A 95 24.24 5.80 17.03
N LEU A 96 23.58 4.66 16.88
CA LEU A 96 22.32 4.34 17.53
C LEU A 96 22.49 3.18 18.50
N GLN A 97 21.77 3.21 19.61
CA GLN A 97 21.76 2.08 20.55
C GLN A 97 20.60 1.13 20.23
N GLN A 98 20.86 -0.17 20.22
CA GLN A 98 19.83 -1.19 20.05
C GLN A 98 19.02 -1.31 21.37
N ASN A 99 18.09 -0.42 21.56
CA ASN A 99 17.21 -0.37 22.73
C ASN A 99 15.91 -1.18 22.50
N ARG A 100 15.06 -1.26 23.54
CA ARG A 100 13.80 -1.97 23.47
C ARG A 100 12.86 -1.40 22.39
N ARG A 101 12.85 -0.06 22.20
CA ARG A 101 12.03 0.60 21.18
C ARG A 101 12.36 0.12 19.76
N MET A 102 13.64 -0.01 19.44
CA MET A 102 14.07 -0.51 18.13
C MET A 102 13.71 -1.98 17.93
N LYS A 103 13.77 -2.80 18.98
CA LYS A 103 13.42 -4.23 18.92
C LYS A 103 11.92 -4.45 18.63
N ASP A 104 11.07 -3.57 19.16
CA ASP A 104 9.62 -3.63 19.07
C ASP A 104 9.06 -2.69 17.98
N CYS A 105 9.95 -2.18 17.10
CA CYS A 105 9.62 -1.27 16.02
C CYS A 105 9.91 -1.89 14.65
N MET A 106 8.97 -1.75 13.73
CA MET A 106 9.18 -2.02 12.31
C MET A 106 9.52 -0.72 11.59
N ILE A 107 10.52 -0.74 10.71
CA ILE A 107 10.98 0.43 9.98
C ILE A 107 10.81 0.19 8.48
N ILE A 108 10.15 1.12 7.81
CA ILE A 108 9.88 1.05 6.37
C ILE A 108 10.11 2.43 5.77
N GLY A 109 10.79 2.50 4.63
CA GLY A 109 10.96 3.77 3.91
C GLY A 109 12.01 3.69 2.81
N GLU A 110 11.76 4.40 1.73
CA GLU A 110 12.72 4.65 0.67
C GLU A 110 13.53 5.90 1.02
N LEU A 111 14.83 5.91 0.73
CA LEU A 111 15.70 7.08 0.92
C LEU A 111 16.04 7.74 -0.41
N GLY A 112 15.79 9.04 -0.49
CA GLY A 112 16.41 9.89 -1.48
C GLY A 112 17.90 10.08 -1.20
N LEU A 113 18.67 10.42 -2.21
CA LEU A 113 20.12 10.72 -2.05
C LEU A 113 20.38 11.88 -1.08
N ASP A 114 19.41 12.77 -0.93
CA ASP A 114 19.39 13.91 -0.01
C ASP A 114 19.09 13.55 1.45
N GLY A 115 18.75 12.28 1.71
CA GLY A 115 18.36 11.78 3.03
C GLY A 115 16.89 12.01 3.38
N GLN A 116 16.05 12.47 2.44
CA GLN A 116 14.61 12.51 2.63
C GLN A 116 14.02 11.10 2.56
N VAL A 117 13.00 10.86 3.37
CA VAL A 117 12.24 9.60 3.37
C VAL A 117 11.04 9.76 2.45
N ARG A 118 10.93 8.90 1.45
CA ARG A 118 9.91 8.95 0.39
C ARG A 118 8.81 7.92 0.61
N LYS A 119 7.63 8.21 0.05
CA LYS A 119 6.45 7.34 0.05
C LYS A 119 6.78 5.94 -0.47
N VAL A 120 6.19 4.93 0.19
CA VAL A 120 6.29 3.52 -0.19
C VAL A 120 4.88 2.96 -0.44
N PRO A 121 4.67 2.20 -1.52
CA PRO A 121 3.39 1.53 -1.75
C PRO A 121 3.18 0.37 -0.77
N GLY A 122 1.92 0.09 -0.44
CA GLY A 122 1.53 -1.07 0.37
C GLY A 122 1.75 -0.92 1.89
N ILE A 123 1.93 0.30 2.37
CA ILE A 123 2.17 0.57 3.80
C ILE A 123 1.05 0.03 4.67
N LEU A 124 -0.22 0.17 4.23
CA LEU A 124 -1.37 -0.33 4.99
C LEU A 124 -1.29 -1.84 5.25
N SER A 125 -0.90 -2.61 4.24
CA SER A 125 -0.72 -4.05 4.37
C SER A 125 0.46 -4.41 5.29
N MET A 126 1.59 -3.68 5.16
CA MET A 126 2.78 -3.90 5.99
C MET A 126 2.50 -3.58 7.46
N VAL A 127 1.81 -2.48 7.76
CA VAL A 127 1.43 -2.13 9.14
C VAL A 127 0.37 -3.09 9.69
N SER A 128 -0.56 -3.57 8.85
CA SER A 128 -1.50 -4.61 9.25
C SER A 128 -0.78 -5.90 9.67
N GLU A 129 0.26 -6.31 8.94
CA GLU A 129 1.09 -7.46 9.31
C GLU A 129 1.87 -7.20 10.60
N ALA A 130 2.40 -5.99 10.80
CA ALA A 130 3.07 -5.61 12.05
C ALA A 130 2.15 -5.83 13.27
N LYS A 131 0.86 -5.50 13.15
CA LYS A 131 -0.14 -5.77 14.19
C LYS A 131 -0.28 -7.27 14.48
N VAL A 132 -0.37 -8.09 13.44
CA VAL A 132 -0.46 -9.57 13.56
C VAL A 132 0.78 -10.12 14.27
N GLN A 133 1.96 -9.60 13.93
CA GLN A 133 3.24 -9.98 14.55
C GLN A 133 3.51 -9.32 15.90
N LYS A 134 2.52 -8.63 16.48
CA LYS A 134 2.60 -7.96 17.80
C LYS A 134 3.74 -6.94 17.88
N VAL A 135 4.06 -6.30 16.77
CA VAL A 135 4.95 -5.14 16.75
C VAL A 135 4.21 -3.94 17.31
N THR A 136 4.82 -3.23 18.24
CA THR A 136 4.15 -2.14 18.96
C THR A 136 4.18 -0.80 18.24
N SER A 137 5.16 -0.60 17.36
CA SER A 137 5.32 0.67 16.65
C SER A 137 5.88 0.48 15.24
N CYS A 138 5.53 1.39 14.33
CA CYS A 138 6.06 1.42 12.97
C CYS A 138 6.60 2.81 12.65
N ILE A 139 7.84 2.89 12.13
CA ILE A 139 8.39 4.09 11.52
C ILE A 139 8.09 4.02 10.03
N VAL A 140 7.37 5.03 9.54
CA VAL A 140 6.87 5.10 8.15
C VAL A 140 7.19 6.46 7.54
N PRO A 141 7.22 6.56 6.20
CA PRO A 141 7.33 7.86 5.54
C PRO A 141 6.16 8.79 5.92
N ARG A 142 6.42 10.08 6.08
CA ARG A 142 5.41 11.08 6.43
C ARG A 142 4.25 11.11 5.44
N GLU A 143 4.52 10.90 4.17
CA GLU A 143 3.49 10.84 3.13
C GLU A 143 2.53 9.63 3.29
N ASN A 144 2.95 8.58 4.00
CA ASN A 144 2.13 7.40 4.30
C ASN A 144 1.44 7.45 5.69
N GLU A 145 1.64 8.52 6.48
CA GLU A 145 1.15 8.63 7.86
C GLU A 145 -0.35 8.31 7.96
N LYS A 146 -1.17 9.05 7.22
CA LYS A 146 -2.63 8.89 7.25
C LYS A 146 -3.10 7.49 6.86
N GLU A 147 -2.43 6.88 5.90
CA GLU A 147 -2.70 5.51 5.47
C GLU A 147 -2.35 4.50 6.57
N ALA A 148 -1.20 4.67 7.21
CA ALA A 148 -0.73 3.80 8.28
C ALA A 148 -1.60 3.91 9.55
N GLU A 149 -2.10 5.10 9.87
CA GLU A 149 -2.97 5.37 11.02
C GLU A 149 -4.36 4.72 10.95
N LEU A 150 -4.75 4.16 9.79
CA LEU A 150 -5.95 3.33 9.66
C LEU A 150 -5.83 2.01 10.43
N VAL A 151 -4.61 1.57 10.75
CA VAL A 151 -4.40 0.33 11.50
C VAL A 151 -4.34 0.64 13.01
N GLU A 152 -5.42 0.33 13.69
CA GLU A 152 -5.51 0.49 15.14
C GLU A 152 -4.57 -0.47 15.88
N GLY A 153 -4.06 -0.03 17.03
CA GLY A 153 -3.24 -0.86 17.92
C GLY A 153 -1.75 -0.89 17.60
N VAL A 154 -1.30 -0.17 16.57
CA VAL A 154 0.12 0.02 16.23
C VAL A 154 0.44 1.51 16.29
N ARG A 155 1.46 1.89 17.06
CA ARG A 155 1.90 3.29 17.11
C ARG A 155 2.63 3.67 15.84
N ILE A 156 2.13 4.67 15.12
CA ILE A 156 2.74 5.18 13.89
C ILE A 156 3.68 6.35 14.22
N ILE A 157 4.89 6.29 13.67
CA ILE A 157 5.90 7.34 13.76
C ILE A 157 6.23 7.78 12.35
N ALA A 158 5.69 8.93 11.95
CA ALA A 158 5.91 9.48 10.62
C ALA A 158 7.20 10.29 10.58
N VAL A 159 8.10 9.95 9.64
CA VAL A 159 9.39 10.63 9.44
C VAL A 159 9.52 11.14 8.02
N GLY A 160 10.00 12.38 7.86
CA GLY A 160 10.27 13.00 6.57
C GLY A 160 11.73 12.86 6.15
N SER A 161 12.64 12.52 7.08
CA SER A 161 14.07 12.41 6.79
C SER A 161 14.77 11.38 7.67
N LEU A 162 15.94 10.92 7.23
CA LEU A 162 16.81 10.05 8.01
C LEU A 162 17.21 10.70 9.34
N ARG A 163 17.42 12.02 9.37
CA ARG A 163 17.73 12.77 10.60
C ARG A 163 16.61 12.67 11.63
N GLU A 164 15.35 12.85 11.21
CA GLU A 164 14.19 12.71 12.09
C GLU A 164 14.10 11.30 12.66
N CYS A 165 14.28 10.27 11.82
CA CYS A 165 14.30 8.88 12.25
C CYS A 165 15.37 8.64 13.33
N ILE A 166 16.58 9.14 13.11
CA ILE A 166 17.70 9.03 14.06
C ILE A 166 17.39 9.76 15.38
N SER A 167 16.87 10.98 15.30
CA SER A 167 16.46 11.76 16.50
C SER A 167 15.42 11.01 17.32
N TYR A 168 14.39 10.46 16.67
CA TYR A 168 13.37 9.68 17.35
C TYR A 168 13.95 8.44 18.04
N LEU A 169 14.85 7.72 17.37
CA LEU A 169 15.46 6.50 17.93
C LEU A 169 16.44 6.78 19.05
N LYS A 170 17.09 7.97 19.09
CA LYS A 170 18.00 8.42 20.16
C LYS A 170 17.25 8.94 21.38
N ASP A 171 16.40 9.93 21.15
CA ASP A 171 15.84 10.76 22.22
C ASP A 171 14.44 10.31 22.66
N GLY A 172 13.77 9.48 21.87
CA GLY A 172 12.38 9.14 22.02
C GLY A 172 11.46 10.34 21.72
N ASP A 173 10.20 10.20 22.10
CA ASP A 173 9.21 11.25 21.94
C ASP A 173 9.45 12.40 22.93
N ARG A 174 10.16 13.44 22.50
CA ARG A 174 10.11 14.74 23.19
C ARG A 174 8.85 15.53 22.81
N THR A 175 8.22 15.18 21.71
CA THR A 175 6.92 15.68 21.32
C THR A 175 5.88 14.64 21.75
N GLY A 176 5.30 14.83 22.95
CA GLY A 176 4.18 14.02 23.44
C GLY A 176 2.94 14.15 22.55
N GLY A 177 3.08 13.69 21.30
CA GLY A 177 1.97 13.57 20.37
C GLY A 177 1.03 12.50 20.87
N GLU A 178 -0.20 12.86 21.16
CA GLU A 178 -1.28 11.93 21.45
C GLU A 178 -1.33 10.90 20.31
N GLN A 179 -1.45 9.65 20.71
CA GLN A 179 -1.64 8.53 19.79
C GLN A 179 -2.94 8.77 19.02
N ARG A 180 -2.84 9.20 17.77
CA ARG A 180 -4.00 9.39 16.88
C ARG A 180 -4.27 8.08 16.17
N TYR A 181 -5.41 7.49 16.45
CA TYR A 181 -5.99 6.42 15.65
C TYR A 181 -7.09 7.04 14.79
N LEU A 182 -6.95 6.97 13.48
CA LEU A 182 -7.97 7.48 12.55
C LEU A 182 -9.12 6.47 12.34
N GLY A 183 -8.89 5.20 12.62
CA GLY A 183 -9.82 4.12 12.31
C GLY A 183 -11.23 4.32 12.84
N GLU A 184 -11.40 4.61 14.15
CA GLU A 184 -12.72 4.83 14.75
C GLU A 184 -13.41 6.09 14.19
N LYS A 185 -12.66 7.17 13.95
CA LYS A 185 -13.23 8.43 13.42
C LYS A 185 -13.58 8.34 11.93
N GLU A 186 -12.92 7.48 11.17
CA GLU A 186 -13.21 7.28 9.76
C GLU A 186 -14.37 6.32 9.54
N ALA A 187 -14.59 5.34 10.43
CA ALA A 187 -15.77 4.46 10.39
C ALA A 187 -17.08 5.26 10.47
N ASP A 188 -17.15 6.22 11.40
CA ASP A 188 -18.34 7.09 11.56
C ASP A 188 -18.56 8.03 10.36
N LYS A 189 -17.49 8.36 9.63
CA LYS A 189 -17.56 9.25 8.45
C LYS A 189 -17.93 8.54 7.16
N ILE A 190 -17.83 7.21 7.08
CA ILE A 190 -18.16 6.46 5.85
C ILE A 190 -19.63 6.64 5.49
N GLU A 191 -20.52 6.70 6.48
CA GLU A 191 -21.95 6.90 6.24
C GLU A 191 -22.29 8.30 5.65
N ASP A 192 -21.46 9.32 5.94
CA ASP A 192 -21.72 10.70 5.52
C ASP A 192 -20.97 11.09 4.21
N ARG A 193 -19.88 10.42 3.87
CA ARG A 193 -19.04 10.73 2.69
C ARG A 193 -19.60 10.26 1.34
N GLY A 194 -20.70 9.55 1.30
CA GLY A 194 -21.37 9.15 0.06
C GLY A 194 -21.85 10.33 -0.81
N LYS A 195 -21.71 11.58 -0.34
CA LYS A 195 -22.31 12.77 -0.97
C LYS A 195 -21.32 13.81 -1.52
N VAL A 196 -20.00 13.69 -1.33
CA VAL A 196 -19.05 14.75 -1.75
C VAL A 196 -17.96 14.20 -2.66
N GLY A 197 -17.92 14.66 -3.90
CA GLY A 197 -16.91 14.37 -4.93
C GLY A 197 -17.57 13.94 -6.24
N GLU A 198 -16.88 13.78 -7.34
CA GLU A 198 -17.35 13.63 -8.72
C GLU A 198 -18.80 13.19 -8.87
N GLU A 199 -19.60 13.99 -9.58
CA GLU A 199 -21.01 13.70 -9.87
C GLU A 199 -21.15 12.32 -10.52
N VAL A 200 -21.49 11.32 -9.70
CA VAL A 200 -21.89 10.02 -10.24
C VAL A 200 -23.24 10.24 -10.92
N PRO A 201 -23.38 9.93 -12.23
CA PRO A 201 -24.66 10.12 -12.92
C PRO A 201 -25.76 9.35 -12.18
N ASP A 202 -26.91 9.99 -12.01
CA ASP A 202 -28.09 9.36 -11.42
C ASP A 202 -28.91 8.66 -12.51
N PHE A 203 -29.69 7.66 -12.12
CA PHE A 203 -30.70 7.07 -13.00
C PHE A 203 -31.79 8.08 -13.40
N ALA A 204 -31.95 9.19 -12.67
CA ALA A 204 -32.78 10.30 -13.07
C ALA A 204 -32.33 10.97 -14.38
N ASP A 205 -31.03 10.89 -14.70
CA ASP A 205 -30.44 11.42 -15.92
C ASP A 205 -30.65 10.50 -17.14
N LEU A 206 -31.13 9.28 -16.92
CA LEU A 206 -31.44 8.28 -17.94
C LEU A 206 -32.89 8.42 -18.40
N TYR A 207 -33.10 9.13 -19.50
CA TYR A 207 -34.43 9.28 -20.09
C TYR A 207 -34.81 8.07 -20.96
N GLY A 208 -36.01 7.57 -20.77
CA GLY A 208 -36.47 6.34 -21.42
C GLY A 208 -35.81 5.10 -20.84
N GLN A 209 -35.77 4.01 -21.57
CA GLN A 209 -35.03 2.77 -21.17
C GLN A 209 -35.53 2.15 -19.85
N GLU A 210 -36.81 2.23 -19.50
CA GLU A 210 -37.37 1.75 -18.23
C GLU A 210 -37.01 0.29 -17.92
N ASN A 211 -37.00 -0.57 -18.96
CA ASN A 211 -36.61 -1.97 -18.82
C ASN A 211 -35.13 -2.13 -18.42
N VAL A 212 -34.24 -1.31 -18.99
CA VAL A 212 -32.82 -1.33 -18.66
C VAL A 212 -32.59 -0.84 -17.24
N ARG A 213 -33.29 0.23 -16.85
CA ARG A 213 -33.27 0.76 -15.48
C ARG A 213 -33.72 -0.31 -14.49
N ARG A 214 -34.85 -0.97 -14.74
CA ARG A 214 -35.37 -2.03 -13.87
C ARG A 214 -34.40 -3.22 -13.79
N ALA A 215 -33.82 -3.65 -14.91
CA ALA A 215 -32.82 -4.71 -14.94
C ALA A 215 -31.56 -4.32 -14.14
N ALA A 216 -31.11 -3.07 -14.23
CA ALA A 216 -29.98 -2.56 -13.47
C ALA A 216 -30.25 -2.53 -11.96
N GLU A 217 -31.43 -2.09 -11.53
CA GLU A 217 -31.85 -2.13 -10.12
C GLU A 217 -31.83 -3.57 -9.55
N ILE A 218 -32.37 -4.51 -10.30
CA ILE A 218 -32.39 -5.93 -9.90
C ILE A 218 -30.97 -6.48 -9.83
N ALA A 219 -30.13 -6.15 -10.82
CA ALA A 219 -28.73 -6.61 -10.87
C ALA A 219 -27.94 -6.09 -9.68
N VAL A 220 -28.11 -4.82 -9.32
CA VAL A 220 -27.43 -4.21 -8.17
C VAL A 220 -27.96 -4.80 -6.86
N ALA A 221 -29.26 -4.92 -6.68
CA ALA A 221 -29.86 -5.46 -5.47
C ALA A 221 -29.47 -6.92 -5.21
N GLY A 222 -29.34 -7.71 -6.27
CA GLY A 222 -29.00 -9.12 -6.20
C GLY A 222 -27.50 -9.44 -6.36
N GLY A 223 -26.66 -8.44 -6.62
CA GLY A 223 -25.23 -8.67 -6.94
C GLY A 223 -25.06 -9.49 -8.24
N HIS A 224 -25.96 -9.32 -9.22
CA HIS A 224 -25.96 -10.08 -10.47
C HIS A 224 -25.13 -9.42 -11.57
N ASN A 225 -24.62 -10.23 -12.46
CA ASN A 225 -24.02 -9.76 -13.70
C ASN A 225 -25.14 -9.33 -14.68
N LEU A 226 -24.92 -8.22 -15.38
CA LEU A 226 -25.85 -7.70 -16.36
C LEU A 226 -25.17 -7.64 -17.74
N LEU A 227 -25.80 -8.23 -18.77
CA LEU A 227 -25.38 -8.11 -20.16
C LEU A 227 -26.29 -7.12 -20.87
N MET A 228 -25.69 -6.06 -21.44
CA MET A 228 -26.42 -5.08 -22.25
C MET A 228 -25.97 -5.16 -23.70
N VAL A 229 -26.91 -5.39 -24.62
CA VAL A 229 -26.67 -5.45 -26.06
C VAL A 229 -27.43 -4.32 -26.74
N GLY A 230 -26.78 -3.56 -27.60
CA GLY A 230 -27.41 -2.46 -28.34
C GLY A 230 -26.41 -1.64 -29.14
N PRO A 231 -26.88 -0.77 -30.04
CA PRO A 231 -26.02 0.04 -30.90
C PRO A 231 -25.17 1.04 -30.09
N PRO A 232 -24.09 1.57 -30.69
CA PRO A 232 -23.34 2.69 -30.10
C PRO A 232 -24.30 3.85 -29.77
N GLY A 233 -24.06 4.57 -28.67
CA GLY A 233 -24.91 5.70 -28.24
C GLY A 233 -26.21 5.32 -27.52
N SER A 234 -26.52 4.03 -27.32
CA SER A 234 -27.75 3.60 -26.61
C SER A 234 -27.73 3.76 -25.08
N GLY A 235 -26.74 4.44 -24.51
CA GLY A 235 -26.67 4.74 -23.07
C GLY A 235 -26.06 3.63 -22.19
N LYS A 236 -25.46 2.56 -22.75
CA LYS A 236 -24.92 1.43 -21.98
C LYS A 236 -23.88 1.84 -20.93
N THR A 237 -22.92 2.67 -21.33
CA THR A 237 -21.85 3.17 -20.40
C THR A 237 -22.46 4.07 -19.32
N MET A 238 -23.43 4.91 -19.68
CA MET A 238 -24.10 5.76 -18.71
C MET A 238 -24.90 4.94 -17.70
N THR A 239 -25.66 3.95 -18.15
CA THR A 239 -26.33 2.99 -17.28
C THR A 239 -25.36 2.31 -16.31
N ALA A 240 -24.21 1.85 -16.80
CA ALA A 240 -23.18 1.21 -15.97
C ALA A 240 -22.63 2.16 -14.89
N LYS A 241 -22.42 3.43 -15.22
CA LYS A 241 -22.00 4.45 -14.24
C LYS A 241 -23.10 4.73 -13.21
N CYS A 242 -24.35 4.85 -13.61
CA CYS A 242 -25.49 5.01 -12.71
C CYS A 242 -25.62 3.81 -11.74
N MET A 243 -25.32 2.57 -12.20
CA MET A 243 -25.33 1.39 -11.33
C MET A 243 -24.35 1.51 -10.15
N ALA A 244 -23.18 2.12 -10.36
CA ALA A 244 -22.23 2.36 -9.28
C ALA A 244 -22.81 3.33 -8.21
N GLY A 245 -23.64 4.28 -8.63
CA GLY A 245 -24.28 5.26 -7.74
C GLY A 245 -25.37 4.69 -6.84
N ILE A 246 -26.03 3.61 -7.26
CA ILE A 246 -27.10 2.96 -6.47
C ILE A 246 -26.62 1.74 -5.67
N LEU A 247 -25.32 1.39 -5.73
CA LEU A 247 -24.78 0.38 -4.85
C LEU A 247 -24.87 0.83 -3.38
N PRO A 248 -25.19 -0.10 -2.45
CA PRO A 248 -25.20 0.24 -1.03
C PRO A 248 -23.80 0.72 -0.59
N PRO A 249 -23.71 1.60 0.43
CA PRO A 249 -22.41 2.06 0.94
C PRO A 249 -21.56 0.89 1.37
N MET A 250 -20.24 1.04 1.30
CA MET A 250 -19.32 0.03 1.81
C MET A 250 -19.30 0.06 3.34
N ASN A 251 -19.19 -1.11 3.95
CA ASN A 251 -18.84 -1.17 5.36
C ASN A 251 -17.33 -0.93 5.55
N TYR A 252 -16.89 -0.78 6.81
CA TYR A 252 -15.48 -0.50 7.13
C TYR A 252 -14.54 -1.60 6.64
N GLU A 253 -14.93 -2.87 6.76
CA GLU A 253 -14.12 -4.02 6.32
C GLU A 253 -13.93 -4.03 4.81
N GLU A 254 -15.02 -3.83 4.04
CA GLU A 254 -14.97 -3.71 2.57
C GLU A 254 -14.07 -2.53 2.14
N SER A 255 -14.18 -1.38 2.83
CA SER A 255 -13.34 -0.20 2.59
C SER A 255 -11.87 -0.48 2.87
N MET A 256 -11.55 -1.16 3.95
CA MET A 256 -10.18 -1.54 4.31
C MET A 256 -9.57 -2.53 3.32
N GLU A 257 -10.32 -3.55 2.88
CA GLU A 257 -9.85 -4.50 1.88
C GLU A 257 -9.54 -3.81 0.55
N LEU A 258 -10.45 -2.95 0.10
CA LEU A 258 -10.25 -2.18 -1.12
C LEU A 258 -9.05 -1.23 -0.99
N THR A 259 -8.94 -0.54 0.14
CA THR A 259 -7.83 0.38 0.41
C THR A 259 -6.49 -0.34 0.40
N LYS A 260 -6.39 -1.56 0.95
CA LYS A 260 -5.17 -2.39 0.86
C LYS A 260 -4.78 -2.69 -0.58
N LEU A 261 -5.75 -3.03 -1.44
CA LEU A 261 -5.50 -3.28 -2.87
C LEU A 261 -4.92 -2.05 -3.56
N TYR A 262 -5.52 -0.87 -3.33
CA TYR A 262 -5.08 0.39 -3.94
C TYR A 262 -3.75 0.88 -3.35
N SER A 263 -3.50 0.63 -2.06
CA SER A 263 -2.23 0.89 -1.39
C SER A 263 -1.07 0.15 -2.08
N VAL A 264 -1.25 -1.17 -2.29
CA VAL A 264 -0.25 -2.02 -2.97
C VAL A 264 0.06 -1.54 -4.38
N MET A 265 -0.95 -1.02 -5.07
CA MET A 265 -0.79 -0.44 -6.41
C MET A 265 -0.20 0.97 -6.41
N GLY A 266 -0.02 1.59 -5.24
CA GLY A 266 0.43 2.97 -5.11
C GLY A 266 -0.58 4.00 -5.62
N MET A 267 -1.87 3.64 -5.65
CA MET A 267 -2.95 4.44 -6.23
C MET A 267 -3.68 5.32 -5.21
N LEU A 268 -3.25 5.33 -3.95
CA LEU A 268 -3.79 6.24 -2.94
C LEU A 268 -3.17 7.62 -3.09
N ASP A 269 -4.01 8.65 -3.16
CA ASP A 269 -3.59 10.05 -3.38
C ASP A 269 -3.12 10.78 -2.11
N GLY A 270 -3.25 10.14 -0.94
CA GLY A 270 -2.86 10.70 0.36
C GLY A 270 -3.82 11.75 0.93
N LYS A 271 -4.83 12.20 0.17
CA LYS A 271 -5.86 13.13 0.67
C LYS A 271 -6.91 12.39 1.49
N GLU A 272 -7.43 11.32 0.92
CA GLU A 272 -8.34 10.40 1.58
C GLU A 272 -7.63 9.07 1.82
N PRO A 273 -7.31 8.75 3.07
CA PRO A 273 -6.55 7.55 3.38
C PRO A 273 -7.37 6.27 3.19
N LEU A 274 -8.70 6.35 3.40
CA LEU A 274 -9.64 5.24 3.30
C LEU A 274 -10.55 5.42 2.08
N ILE A 275 -10.63 4.41 1.22
CA ILE A 275 -11.57 4.41 0.09
C ILE A 275 -12.97 4.11 0.61
N SER A 276 -13.84 5.11 0.58
CA SER A 276 -15.22 5.02 1.05
C SER A 276 -16.24 4.79 -0.07
N ARG A 277 -15.83 4.92 -1.34
CA ARG A 277 -16.71 4.76 -2.50
C ARG A 277 -16.42 3.48 -3.25
N ARG A 278 -17.48 2.84 -3.72
CA ARG A 278 -17.37 1.67 -4.57
C ARG A 278 -16.75 2.04 -5.92
N PRO A 279 -15.69 1.35 -6.36
CA PRO A 279 -15.00 1.67 -7.59
C PRO A 279 -15.88 1.36 -8.81
N PHE A 280 -15.81 2.22 -9.81
CA PHE A 280 -16.25 1.95 -11.16
C PHE A 280 -15.01 1.79 -12.04
N ARG A 281 -14.84 0.59 -12.61
CA ARG A 281 -13.69 0.30 -13.50
C ARG A 281 -14.21 0.02 -14.89
N GLU A 282 -13.80 0.87 -15.84
CA GLU A 282 -14.12 0.72 -17.25
C GLU A 282 -12.93 0.10 -17.98
N VAL A 283 -13.15 -1.05 -18.57
CA VAL A 283 -12.11 -1.80 -19.28
C VAL A 283 -12.39 -1.80 -20.77
N HIS A 284 -11.45 -1.32 -21.54
CA HIS A 284 -11.56 -1.34 -22.99
C HIS A 284 -11.52 -2.79 -23.51
N HIS A 285 -12.27 -3.09 -24.58
CA HIS A 285 -12.35 -4.43 -25.16
C HIS A 285 -11.00 -4.98 -25.71
N THR A 286 -10.01 -4.11 -25.91
CA THR A 286 -8.64 -4.50 -26.31
C THR A 286 -7.71 -4.79 -25.13
N ALA A 287 -8.21 -4.71 -23.90
CA ALA A 287 -7.40 -4.97 -22.73
C ALA A 287 -6.87 -6.41 -22.73
N THR A 288 -5.60 -6.56 -22.40
CA THR A 288 -4.98 -7.88 -22.34
C THR A 288 -5.50 -8.69 -21.16
N ARG A 289 -5.43 -10.01 -21.26
CA ARG A 289 -5.78 -10.92 -20.15
C ARG A 289 -5.02 -10.57 -18.86
N ALA A 290 -3.73 -10.18 -18.98
CA ALA A 290 -2.92 -9.77 -17.85
C ALA A 290 -3.42 -8.45 -17.21
N ALA A 291 -3.93 -7.51 -18.00
CA ALA A 291 -4.52 -6.29 -17.47
C ALA A 291 -5.83 -6.58 -16.70
N LEU A 292 -6.63 -7.53 -17.17
CA LEU A 292 -7.90 -7.90 -16.54
C LEU A 292 -7.70 -8.69 -15.24
N ILE A 293 -6.97 -9.80 -15.32
CA ILE A 293 -6.85 -10.76 -14.21
C ILE A 293 -5.70 -10.36 -13.28
N GLY A 294 -4.73 -9.64 -13.80
CA GLY A 294 -3.46 -9.41 -13.13
C GLY A 294 -2.40 -10.43 -13.53
N GLY A 295 -1.23 -10.34 -12.92
CA GLY A 295 -0.09 -11.21 -13.20
C GLY A 295 1.14 -10.44 -13.67
N GLY A 296 1.97 -11.07 -14.49
CA GLY A 296 3.25 -10.55 -14.94
C GLY A 296 4.43 -11.14 -14.16
N ILE A 297 5.66 -10.75 -14.54
CA ILE A 297 6.90 -11.16 -13.83
C ILE A 297 6.88 -10.69 -12.36
N VAL A 298 6.29 -9.53 -12.13
CA VAL A 298 5.91 -9.02 -10.81
C VAL A 298 4.40 -9.12 -10.73
N PRO A 299 3.83 -10.05 -9.95
CA PRO A 299 2.39 -10.18 -9.83
C PRO A 299 1.77 -8.87 -9.34
N ARG A 300 0.84 -8.31 -10.13
CA ARG A 300 0.06 -7.13 -9.76
C ARG A 300 -1.42 -7.42 -9.90
N PRO A 301 -2.27 -6.88 -9.02
CA PRO A 301 -3.71 -6.94 -9.18
C PRO A 301 -4.15 -6.38 -10.53
N GLY A 302 -5.09 -7.06 -11.21
CA GLY A 302 -5.71 -6.56 -12.45
C GLY A 302 -6.99 -5.77 -12.18
N GLU A 303 -7.64 -5.34 -13.26
CA GLU A 303 -8.87 -4.52 -13.18
C GLU A 303 -10.01 -5.23 -12.44
N ILE A 304 -10.08 -6.57 -12.52
CA ILE A 304 -11.05 -7.37 -11.74
C ILE A 304 -10.84 -7.18 -10.24
N SER A 305 -9.58 -7.23 -9.79
CA SER A 305 -9.26 -6.99 -8.38
C SER A 305 -9.51 -5.54 -7.96
N LEU A 306 -9.17 -4.58 -8.83
CA LEU A 306 -9.39 -3.16 -8.58
C LEU A 306 -10.87 -2.76 -8.58
N ALA A 307 -11.74 -3.56 -9.24
CA ALA A 307 -13.20 -3.40 -9.19
C ALA A 307 -13.84 -4.10 -7.98
N HIS A 308 -13.05 -4.63 -7.05
CA HIS A 308 -13.55 -5.33 -5.88
C HIS A 308 -14.58 -4.49 -5.12
N SER A 309 -15.69 -5.12 -4.73
CA SER A 309 -16.83 -4.47 -4.08
C SER A 309 -17.49 -3.33 -4.89
N GLY A 310 -17.19 -3.19 -6.17
CA GLY A 310 -17.70 -2.15 -7.07
C GLY A 310 -18.28 -2.70 -8.37
N VAL A 311 -18.13 -1.94 -9.44
CA VAL A 311 -18.62 -2.24 -10.77
C VAL A 311 -17.45 -2.41 -11.74
N LEU A 312 -17.38 -3.56 -12.41
CA LEU A 312 -16.51 -3.78 -13.55
C LEU A 312 -17.34 -3.72 -14.83
N PHE A 313 -17.03 -2.76 -15.69
CA PHE A 313 -17.66 -2.57 -16.98
C PHE A 313 -16.68 -2.91 -18.08
N THR A 314 -17.02 -3.91 -18.91
CA THR A 314 -16.19 -4.28 -20.07
C THR A 314 -16.83 -3.79 -21.35
N GLY A 315 -16.17 -2.88 -22.07
CA GLY A 315 -16.63 -2.35 -23.36
C GLY A 315 -16.54 -3.40 -24.46
N GLY A 316 -17.52 -3.39 -25.39
CA GLY A 316 -17.56 -4.28 -26.54
C GLY A 316 -18.80 -5.16 -26.59
N THR A 317 -18.85 -6.24 -25.88
CA THR A 317 -20.07 -6.95 -25.44
C THR A 317 -20.21 -6.61 -23.95
N THR A 318 -21.19 -5.82 -23.63
CA THR A 318 -21.24 -5.09 -22.36
C THR A 318 -21.65 -6.00 -21.22
N THR A 319 -20.69 -6.62 -20.55
CA THR A 319 -20.95 -7.35 -19.31
C THR A 319 -20.61 -6.46 -18.13
N ILE A 320 -21.55 -6.28 -17.21
CA ILE A 320 -21.38 -5.56 -15.95
C ILE A 320 -21.38 -6.62 -14.85
N SER A 321 -20.33 -6.67 -14.07
CA SER A 321 -20.28 -7.48 -12.85
C SER A 321 -20.45 -6.56 -11.65
N CYS A 322 -21.57 -6.75 -10.92
CA CYS A 322 -21.87 -6.01 -9.71
C CYS A 322 -21.53 -6.82 -8.48
N GLY A 323 -20.83 -6.20 -7.54
CA GLY A 323 -20.71 -6.66 -6.14
C GLY A 323 -20.11 -8.05 -5.98
N CYS A 324 -18.83 -8.24 -6.33
CA CYS A 324 -18.13 -9.49 -6.02
C CYS A 324 -17.91 -9.62 -4.49
N LYS A 325 -18.95 -10.01 -3.75
CA LYS A 325 -18.77 -10.76 -2.50
C LYS A 325 -18.54 -12.21 -2.92
N ASN A 326 -17.35 -12.71 -2.75
CA ASN A 326 -16.81 -14.03 -3.06
C ASN A 326 -16.10 -14.13 -4.42
N GLY A 327 -14.77 -14.24 -4.35
CA GLY A 327 -13.86 -14.45 -5.45
C GLY A 327 -14.05 -15.74 -6.22
N ALA A 328 -15.11 -15.81 -6.99
CA ALA A 328 -15.35 -16.87 -7.96
C ALA A 328 -15.90 -16.26 -9.24
N MET A 329 -15.09 -15.46 -9.95
CA MET A 329 -15.20 -15.46 -11.39
C MET A 329 -14.63 -16.78 -11.89
N LYS A 330 -15.49 -17.80 -12.07
CA LYS A 330 -15.16 -18.87 -13.01
C LYS A 330 -15.07 -18.20 -14.37
N ALA A 331 -13.84 -18.10 -14.89
CA ALA A 331 -13.59 -17.74 -16.25
C ALA A 331 -14.35 -18.76 -17.13
N ALA A 332 -15.33 -18.28 -17.89
CA ALA A 332 -15.87 -18.99 -19.04
C ALA A 332 -14.95 -18.75 -20.24
#